data_4a1412d0280dfe1c2f2aa4a95975e841
#
_entry.id   4a1412d0280dfe1c2f2aa4a95975e841
#
_cell.length_a   1.000
_cell.length_b   1.000
_cell.length_c   1.000
_cell.angle_alpha   90.00
_cell.angle_beta   90.00
_cell.angle_gamma   90.00
#
_symmetry.space_group_name_H-M   'P 1'
#
loop_
_entity.id
_entity.type
_entity.pdbx_description
1 polymer ?
#
loop_
_entity_poly.entity_id
_entity_poly.type
_entity_poly.pdbx_seq_one_letter_code
_entity_poly.pdbx_strand_id
1 'polypeptide(L)'
;MYFNTNIKFLRKHRHHTQDDIAFALNMKRSTLSGYENGVSEPNLEALVAFSKYFGIAIDTLVKVDLSTMSLSQLSQLERGYDVHLKGSNLRVLATTVNNDNDENIELVTEKAKAGYATGFADPEYIKVLPTFTMPFLSRDRKYRTFQISGDSMLPIPDGSYVTGEYVLDWTYIRSGQPYIVLTQDDGIVFKIVDNKIEHEGKLTLSSLNPLYHPYDLPVADIKEVWKFVHYISAEMPEQRENRFREEQLLQTVQELKRQVEEIQLKLNI
;
A
#
# COMPACT_ATOMS: atom_id res chain seq x y z
N MET A 1 18.54 8.50 -18.81
CA MET A 1 19.10 8.56 -17.43
C MET A 1 19.02 10.00 -16.94
N TYR A 2 18.67 10.22 -15.66
CA TYR A 2 18.44 11.56 -15.13
C TYR A 2 19.54 12.04 -14.16
N PHE A 3 20.64 11.30 -14.02
CA PHE A 3 21.68 11.60 -13.05
C PHE A 3 22.20 13.04 -13.18
N ASN A 4 22.55 13.47 -14.37
CA ASN A 4 23.09 14.81 -14.64
C ASN A 4 22.10 15.93 -14.26
N THR A 5 20.85 15.79 -14.64
CA THR A 5 19.78 16.75 -14.31
C THR A 5 19.48 16.75 -12.82
N ASN A 6 19.46 15.58 -12.20
CA ASN A 6 19.15 15.40 -10.78
C ASN A 6 20.21 16.02 -9.86
N ILE A 7 21.50 15.75 -10.09
CA ILE A 7 22.55 16.32 -9.23
C ILE A 7 22.60 17.85 -9.34
N LYS A 8 22.38 18.39 -10.54
CA LYS A 8 22.27 19.82 -10.78
C LYS A 8 21.03 20.43 -10.09
N PHE A 9 19.90 19.75 -10.15
CA PHE A 9 18.66 20.12 -9.48
C PHE A 9 18.84 20.12 -7.94
N LEU A 10 19.34 19.03 -7.37
CA LEU A 10 19.56 18.89 -5.94
C LEU A 10 20.58 19.92 -5.39
N ARG A 11 21.65 20.17 -6.13
CA ARG A 11 22.61 21.22 -5.77
C ARG A 11 21.94 22.58 -5.66
N LYS A 12 21.16 22.96 -6.69
CA LYS A 12 20.44 24.23 -6.70
C LYS A 12 19.38 24.30 -5.60
N HIS A 13 18.68 23.21 -5.35
CA HIS A 13 17.67 23.10 -4.31
C HIS A 13 18.28 23.33 -2.91
N ARG A 14 19.50 22.84 -2.66
CA ARG A 14 20.24 23.08 -1.41
C ARG A 14 21.03 24.40 -1.41
N HIS A 15 20.84 25.25 -2.40
CA HIS A 15 21.54 26.54 -2.57
C HIS A 15 23.08 26.43 -2.56
N HIS A 16 23.64 25.28 -3.01
CA HIS A 16 25.08 25.06 -3.09
C HIS A 16 25.63 25.47 -4.46
N THR A 17 26.87 25.97 -4.48
CA THR A 17 27.66 26.19 -5.68
C THR A 17 28.28 24.88 -6.18
N GLN A 18 28.80 24.88 -7.42
CA GLN A 18 29.56 23.71 -7.90
C GLN A 18 30.85 23.50 -7.08
N ASP A 19 31.46 24.58 -6.59
CA ASP A 19 32.65 24.48 -5.76
C ASP A 19 32.34 23.82 -4.41
N ASP A 20 31.21 24.14 -3.78
CA ASP A 20 30.79 23.53 -2.51
C ASP A 20 30.63 22.01 -2.64
N ILE A 21 29.92 21.55 -3.66
CA ILE A 21 29.72 20.12 -3.89
C ILE A 21 31.02 19.41 -4.28
N ALA A 22 31.83 20.03 -5.16
CA ALA A 22 33.09 19.46 -5.59
C ALA A 22 34.04 19.29 -4.39
N PHE A 23 34.11 20.30 -3.50
CA PHE A 23 34.87 20.22 -2.28
C PHE A 23 34.36 19.13 -1.34
N ALA A 24 33.05 19.06 -1.09
CA ALA A 24 32.44 18.07 -0.20
C ALA A 24 32.66 16.63 -0.69
N LEU A 25 32.66 16.41 -1.99
CA LEU A 25 32.87 15.10 -2.63
C LEU A 25 34.34 14.82 -3.01
N ASN A 26 35.26 15.67 -2.61
CA ASN A 26 36.73 15.57 -2.89
C ASN A 26 37.01 15.36 -4.40
N MET A 27 36.34 16.13 -5.26
CA MET A 27 36.52 16.10 -6.71
C MET A 27 36.82 17.49 -7.27
N LYS A 28 37.32 17.55 -8.51
CA LYS A 28 37.54 18.83 -9.19
C LYS A 28 36.18 19.42 -9.64
N ARG A 29 36.03 20.74 -9.53
CA ARG A 29 34.84 21.46 -10.02
C ARG A 29 34.54 21.14 -11.51
N SER A 30 35.61 21.02 -12.34
CA SER A 30 35.48 20.66 -13.76
C SER A 30 34.83 19.27 -13.96
N THR A 31 35.15 18.32 -13.07
CA THR A 31 34.57 16.97 -13.06
C THR A 31 33.07 17.04 -12.74
N LEU A 32 32.71 17.78 -11.69
CA LEU A 32 31.29 17.99 -11.34
C LEU A 32 30.53 18.68 -12.47
N SER A 33 31.12 19.71 -13.06
CA SER A 33 30.53 20.40 -14.23
C SER A 33 30.32 19.46 -15.41
N GLY A 34 31.27 18.55 -15.65
CA GLY A 34 31.16 17.51 -16.68
C GLY A 34 29.97 16.58 -16.42
N TYR A 35 29.76 16.16 -15.17
CA TYR A 35 28.63 15.34 -14.77
C TYR A 35 27.28 16.07 -14.91
N GLU A 36 27.17 17.31 -14.40
CA GLU A 36 25.94 18.11 -14.48
C GLU A 36 25.52 18.46 -15.90
N ASN A 37 26.46 18.58 -16.82
CA ASN A 37 26.18 18.88 -18.22
C ASN A 37 26.11 17.64 -19.11
N GLY A 38 26.25 16.43 -18.55
CA GLY A 38 26.19 15.17 -19.29
C GLY A 38 27.37 14.95 -20.25
N VAL A 39 28.47 15.68 -20.07
CA VAL A 39 29.72 15.57 -20.89
C VAL A 39 30.50 14.32 -20.48
N SER A 40 30.42 13.90 -19.23
CA SER A 40 31.08 12.71 -18.70
C SER A 40 30.12 11.94 -17.80
N GLU A 41 30.28 10.62 -17.74
CA GLU A 41 29.52 9.74 -16.87
C GLU A 41 30.28 9.49 -15.55
N PRO A 42 29.59 9.44 -14.42
CA PRO A 42 30.20 9.11 -13.14
C PRO A 42 30.62 7.63 -13.08
N ASN A 43 31.75 7.35 -12.47
CA ASN A 43 32.09 5.99 -12.09
C ASN A 43 31.26 5.55 -10.84
N LEU A 44 31.35 4.27 -10.49
CA LEU A 44 30.60 3.72 -9.36
C LEU A 44 30.92 4.42 -8.03
N GLU A 45 32.18 4.77 -7.81
CA GLU A 45 32.62 5.49 -6.60
C GLU A 45 31.98 6.88 -6.49
N ALA A 46 31.92 7.60 -7.62
CA ALA A 46 31.24 8.90 -7.69
C ALA A 46 29.73 8.75 -7.41
N LEU A 47 29.07 7.74 -7.99
CA LEU A 47 27.64 7.47 -7.74
C LEU A 47 27.37 7.22 -6.25
N VAL A 48 28.21 6.42 -5.59
CA VAL A 48 28.13 6.15 -4.15
C VAL A 48 28.34 7.44 -3.34
N ALA A 49 29.31 8.26 -3.74
CA ALA A 49 29.60 9.53 -3.07
C ALA A 49 28.42 10.52 -3.17
N PHE A 50 27.81 10.67 -4.35
CA PHE A 50 26.62 11.50 -4.56
C PHE A 50 25.42 10.96 -3.77
N SER A 51 25.20 9.64 -3.79
CA SER A 51 24.13 9.00 -3.02
C SER A 51 24.24 9.29 -1.53
N LYS A 52 25.43 9.12 -0.95
CA LYS A 52 25.68 9.43 0.46
C LYS A 52 25.52 10.92 0.78
N TYR A 53 26.01 11.80 -0.09
CA TYR A 53 25.96 13.24 0.13
C TYR A 53 24.53 13.79 0.10
N PHE A 54 23.73 13.35 -0.88
CA PHE A 54 22.35 13.80 -1.00
C PHE A 54 21.38 13.00 -0.14
N GLY A 55 21.76 11.82 0.37
CA GLY A 55 20.86 10.92 1.10
C GLY A 55 19.84 10.22 0.21
N ILE A 56 20.14 10.05 -1.08
CA ILE A 56 19.24 9.52 -2.08
C ILE A 56 19.85 8.26 -2.71
N ALA A 57 19.06 7.21 -2.88
CA ALA A 57 19.52 5.96 -3.49
C ALA A 57 20.07 6.17 -4.91
N ILE A 58 21.12 5.41 -5.28
CA ILE A 58 21.76 5.51 -6.62
C ILE A 58 20.73 5.27 -7.72
N ASP A 59 19.86 4.27 -7.53
CA ASP A 59 18.80 3.93 -8.50
C ASP A 59 17.87 5.11 -8.76
N THR A 60 17.46 5.80 -7.71
CA THR A 60 16.63 7.01 -7.74
C THR A 60 17.36 8.15 -8.47
N LEU A 61 18.64 8.40 -8.13
CA LEU A 61 19.44 9.43 -8.80
C LEU A 61 19.57 9.20 -10.29
N VAL A 62 19.58 7.95 -10.75
CA VAL A 62 19.82 7.59 -12.15
C VAL A 62 18.54 7.46 -12.95
N LYS A 63 17.47 6.86 -12.38
CA LYS A 63 16.26 6.47 -13.13
C LYS A 63 15.11 7.46 -13.04
N VAL A 64 15.09 8.33 -12.04
CA VAL A 64 13.97 9.18 -11.72
C VAL A 64 14.26 10.62 -12.03
N ASP A 65 13.30 11.34 -12.60
CA ASP A 65 13.36 12.79 -12.78
C ASP A 65 12.90 13.50 -11.49
N LEU A 66 13.86 13.88 -10.64
CA LEU A 66 13.59 14.56 -9.38
C LEU A 66 13.01 15.98 -9.57
N SER A 67 13.18 16.57 -10.73
CA SER A 67 12.66 17.91 -11.01
C SER A 67 11.12 17.96 -11.12
N THR A 68 10.49 16.80 -11.31
CA THR A 68 9.02 16.66 -11.39
C THR A 68 8.36 16.46 -10.02
N MET A 69 9.16 16.32 -8.96
CA MET A 69 8.66 16.07 -7.61
C MET A 69 8.24 17.34 -6.90
N SER A 70 7.22 17.22 -6.03
CA SER A 70 6.87 18.29 -5.09
C SER A 70 7.93 18.45 -3.99
N LEU A 71 7.99 19.62 -3.37
CA LEU A 71 8.91 19.89 -2.26
C LEU A 71 8.72 18.92 -1.08
N SER A 72 7.47 18.51 -0.81
CA SER A 72 7.18 17.53 0.23
C SER A 72 7.73 16.14 -0.11
N GLN A 73 7.59 15.70 -1.35
CA GLN A 73 8.14 14.44 -1.84
C GLN A 73 9.67 14.44 -1.80
N LEU A 74 10.30 15.52 -2.21
CA LEU A 74 11.75 15.67 -2.17
C LEU A 74 12.28 15.64 -0.73
N SER A 75 11.61 16.31 0.20
CA SER A 75 11.96 16.30 1.63
C SER A 75 11.81 14.89 2.24
N GLN A 76 10.79 14.12 1.84
CA GLN A 76 10.63 12.73 2.27
C GLN A 76 11.77 11.86 1.73
N LEU A 77 12.10 12.01 0.46
CA LEU A 77 13.21 11.30 -0.18
C LEU A 77 14.55 11.57 0.51
N GLU A 78 14.85 12.82 0.85
CA GLU A 78 16.08 13.22 1.55
C GLU A 78 16.17 12.70 3.00
N ARG A 79 15.02 12.41 3.61
CA ARG A 79 14.94 11.77 4.95
C ARG A 79 15.08 10.25 4.89
N GLY A 80 15.32 9.67 3.71
CA GLY A 80 15.43 8.23 3.50
C GLY A 80 14.09 7.52 3.30
N TYR A 81 13.01 8.28 3.12
CA TYR A 81 11.73 7.70 2.69
C TYR A 81 11.75 7.59 1.16
N ASP A 82 11.58 6.39 0.62
CA ASP A 82 11.37 6.24 -0.82
C ASP A 82 10.02 6.83 -1.21
N VAL A 83 10.10 7.94 -1.91
CA VAL A 83 8.92 8.57 -2.49
C VAL A 83 8.49 7.77 -3.71
N HIS A 84 7.18 7.57 -3.85
CA HIS A 84 6.58 6.91 -5.00
C HIS A 84 7.05 7.55 -6.32
N LEU A 85 7.86 6.82 -7.05
CA LEU A 85 8.40 7.22 -8.33
C LEU A 85 7.51 6.63 -9.44
N LYS A 86 6.91 7.48 -10.27
CA LYS A 86 6.20 7.02 -11.48
C LYS A 86 7.13 6.11 -12.27
N GLY A 87 6.82 4.81 -12.32
CA GLY A 87 7.55 3.79 -13.07
C GLY A 87 8.49 2.88 -12.27
N SER A 88 8.75 3.13 -10.98
CA SER A 88 9.40 2.17 -10.10
C SER A 88 8.47 1.83 -8.93
N ASN A 89 8.09 0.56 -8.84
CA ASN A 89 7.18 0.06 -7.79
C ASN A 89 7.90 -0.17 -6.46
N LEU A 90 9.03 0.48 -6.22
CA LEU A 90 9.78 0.33 -4.98
C LEU A 90 9.18 1.24 -3.91
N ARG A 91 8.53 0.64 -2.93
CA ARG A 91 8.01 1.32 -1.74
C ARG A 91 8.79 0.82 -0.54
N VAL A 92 9.42 1.71 0.19
CA VAL A 92 10.02 1.36 1.48
C VAL A 92 8.91 1.32 2.51
N LEU A 93 8.63 0.12 2.98
CA LEU A 93 7.75 -0.11 4.09
C LEU A 93 8.54 0.06 5.40
N ALA A 94 8.10 0.95 6.28
CA ALA A 94 8.65 1.03 7.62
C ALA A 94 8.34 -0.28 8.36
N THR A 95 9.37 -0.90 8.94
CA THR A 95 9.26 -2.19 9.61
C THR A 95 9.92 -2.16 10.98
N THR A 96 9.51 -3.07 11.85
CA THR A 96 10.16 -3.33 13.14
C THR A 96 10.79 -4.72 13.13
N VAL A 97 11.90 -4.88 13.84
CA VAL A 97 12.56 -6.17 14.02
C VAL A 97 12.62 -6.51 15.51
N ASN A 98 12.61 -7.81 15.82
CA ASN A 98 12.84 -8.32 17.16
C ASN A 98 14.33 -8.41 17.49
N ASN A 99 14.67 -8.90 18.69
CA ASN A 99 16.05 -9.07 19.12
C ASN A 99 16.85 -10.09 18.29
N ASP A 100 16.17 -10.99 17.61
CA ASP A 100 16.75 -12.02 16.74
C ASP A 100 16.87 -11.54 15.27
N ASN A 101 16.59 -10.25 15.03
CA ASN A 101 16.57 -9.61 13.71
C ASN A 101 15.49 -10.18 12.75
N ASP A 102 14.47 -10.86 13.29
CA ASP A 102 13.29 -11.26 12.54
C ASP A 102 12.29 -10.09 12.47
N GLU A 103 11.59 -9.93 11.35
CA GLU A 103 10.56 -8.92 11.22
C GLU A 103 9.34 -9.21 12.11
N ASN A 104 8.89 -8.20 12.81
CA ASN A 104 7.65 -8.25 13.58
C ASN A 104 6.43 -8.05 12.68
N ILE A 105 5.27 -8.44 13.21
CA ILE A 105 3.96 -8.09 12.65
C ILE A 105 3.41 -6.95 13.50
N GLU A 106 3.34 -5.75 12.94
CA GLU A 106 2.75 -4.61 13.64
C GLU A 106 1.22 -4.72 13.63
N LEU A 107 0.61 -4.36 14.77
CA LEU A 107 -0.83 -4.34 14.95
C LEU A 107 -1.38 -2.93 14.88
N VAL A 108 -2.17 -2.65 13.86
CA VAL A 108 -2.92 -1.39 13.70
C VAL A 108 -4.31 -1.57 14.30
N THR A 109 -4.46 -1.12 15.54
CA THR A 109 -5.74 -1.15 16.24
C THR A 109 -6.69 -0.06 15.72
N GLU A 110 -7.97 -0.12 16.06
CA GLU A 110 -8.98 0.89 15.70
C GLU A 110 -8.53 2.30 16.12
N LYS A 111 -7.96 2.43 17.32
CA LYS A 111 -7.43 3.72 17.82
C LYS A 111 -6.22 4.23 17.05
N ALA A 112 -5.45 3.33 16.44
CA ALA A 112 -4.25 3.68 15.68
C ALA A 112 -4.55 4.01 14.21
N LYS A 113 -5.73 3.68 13.68
CA LYS A 113 -6.05 3.83 12.24
C LYS A 113 -5.84 5.25 11.71
N ALA A 114 -6.34 6.27 12.41
CA ALA A 114 -6.20 7.66 11.98
C ALA A 114 -4.73 8.10 11.95
N GLY A 115 -3.94 7.73 12.97
CA GLY A 115 -2.51 7.99 13.01
C GLY A 115 -1.77 7.20 11.94
N TYR A 116 -2.16 5.95 11.69
CA TYR A 116 -1.57 5.11 10.65
C TYR A 116 -1.81 5.68 9.24
N ALA A 117 -3.00 6.18 8.94
CA ALA A 117 -3.30 6.78 7.64
C ALA A 117 -2.40 7.98 7.28
N THR A 118 -1.87 8.69 8.29
CA THR A 118 -0.94 9.81 8.13
C THR A 118 0.52 9.42 8.34
N GLY A 119 0.80 8.46 9.23
CA GLY A 119 2.14 8.05 9.67
C GLY A 119 2.60 6.68 9.16
N PHE A 120 1.93 6.09 8.17
CA PHE A 120 2.23 4.73 7.67
C PHE A 120 3.67 4.56 7.15
N ALA A 121 4.26 5.63 6.65
CA ALA A 121 5.65 5.67 6.17
C ALA A 121 6.64 6.23 7.21
N ASP A 122 6.18 6.61 8.41
CA ASP A 122 7.05 7.13 9.46
C ASP A 122 7.56 5.98 10.36
N PRO A 123 8.87 5.65 10.32
CA PRO A 123 9.45 4.60 11.15
C PRO A 123 9.25 4.83 12.66
N GLU A 124 9.25 6.07 13.12
CA GLU A 124 9.06 6.38 14.54
C GLU A 124 7.61 6.11 14.97
N TYR A 125 6.63 6.37 14.09
CA TYR A 125 5.25 6.00 14.36
C TYR A 125 5.05 4.46 14.34
N ILE A 126 5.66 3.78 13.37
CA ILE A 126 5.52 2.32 13.25
C ILE A 126 6.17 1.59 14.45
N LYS A 127 7.28 2.10 14.99
CA LYS A 127 7.95 1.52 16.16
C LYS A 127 7.10 1.50 17.43
N VAL A 128 6.14 2.40 17.58
CA VAL A 128 5.27 2.47 18.77
C VAL A 128 4.01 1.60 18.66
N LEU A 129 3.75 1.01 17.49
CA LEU A 129 2.66 0.07 17.33
C LEU A 129 2.94 -1.22 18.12
N PRO A 130 1.92 -1.84 18.73
CA PRO A 130 2.05 -3.18 19.29
C PRO A 130 2.54 -4.17 18.25
N THR A 131 3.44 -5.07 18.65
CA THR A 131 4.01 -6.08 17.74
C THR A 131 3.81 -7.49 18.29
N PHE A 132 3.75 -8.45 17.39
CA PHE A 132 3.71 -9.87 17.72
C PHE A 132 4.33 -10.70 16.59
N THR A 133 4.45 -12.01 16.80
CA THR A 133 4.99 -12.93 15.80
C THR A 133 4.03 -14.09 15.59
N MET A 134 4.01 -14.66 14.38
CA MET A 134 3.26 -15.85 14.03
C MET A 134 4.19 -16.90 13.44
N PRO A 135 4.42 -18.03 14.13
CA PRO A 135 5.45 -19.00 13.73
C PRO A 135 5.15 -19.75 12.42
N PHE A 136 3.91 -19.70 11.93
CA PHE A 136 3.47 -20.34 10.69
C PHE A 136 3.52 -19.42 9.47
N LEU A 137 3.90 -18.16 9.63
CA LEU A 137 4.10 -17.24 8.50
C LEU A 137 5.56 -17.27 8.02
N SER A 138 5.75 -17.07 6.70
CA SER A 138 7.08 -16.99 6.11
C SER A 138 7.83 -15.77 6.63
N ARG A 139 9.11 -15.94 6.98
CA ARG A 139 9.99 -14.84 7.43
C ARG A 139 10.48 -13.97 6.27
N ASP A 140 10.35 -14.45 5.02
CA ASP A 140 10.79 -13.72 3.82
C ASP A 140 9.77 -12.73 3.28
N ARG A 141 8.64 -12.58 3.99
CA ARG A 141 7.53 -11.73 3.57
C ARG A 141 7.11 -10.80 4.68
N LYS A 142 6.69 -9.60 4.30
CA LYS A 142 6.21 -8.61 5.26
C LYS A 142 4.72 -8.73 5.50
N TYR A 143 4.35 -8.77 6.78
CA TYR A 143 2.96 -8.84 7.23
C TYR A 143 2.61 -7.68 8.14
N ARG A 144 1.34 -7.32 8.15
CA ARG A 144 0.76 -6.36 9.09
C ARG A 144 -0.66 -6.77 9.41
N THR A 145 -1.09 -6.54 10.65
CA THR A 145 -2.43 -6.88 11.10
C THR A 145 -3.21 -5.62 11.38
N PHE A 146 -4.44 -5.59 10.88
CA PHE A 146 -5.34 -4.46 11.00
C PHE A 146 -6.62 -4.90 11.70
N GLN A 147 -7.06 -4.16 12.70
CA GLN A 147 -8.37 -4.35 13.26
C GLN A 147 -9.40 -3.75 12.31
N ILE A 148 -10.34 -4.55 11.81
CA ILE A 148 -11.40 -4.08 10.92
C ILE A 148 -12.63 -3.66 11.74
N SER A 149 -13.45 -2.77 11.16
CA SER A 149 -14.70 -2.31 11.75
C SER A 149 -15.81 -2.28 10.70
N GLY A 150 -17.04 -2.51 11.15
CA GLY A 150 -18.25 -2.54 10.34
C GLY A 150 -18.57 -3.92 9.77
N ASP A 151 -19.66 -3.99 9.02
CA ASP A 151 -20.29 -5.22 8.55
C ASP A 151 -20.14 -5.44 7.03
N SER A 152 -19.32 -4.62 6.36
CA SER A 152 -19.15 -4.66 4.91
C SER A 152 -18.54 -5.97 4.40
N MET A 153 -17.82 -6.69 5.25
CA MET A 153 -17.13 -7.94 4.91
C MET A 153 -17.70 -9.17 5.64
N LEU A 154 -18.96 -9.12 6.06
CA LEU A 154 -19.64 -10.32 6.59
C LEU A 154 -19.50 -11.48 5.58
N PRO A 155 -19.21 -12.73 6.05
CA PRO A 155 -19.32 -13.21 7.42
C PRO A 155 -18.11 -12.99 8.34
N ILE A 156 -17.11 -12.18 7.94
CA ILE A 156 -16.02 -11.79 8.83
C ILE A 156 -16.58 -10.79 9.85
N PRO A 157 -16.55 -11.13 11.16
CA PRO A 157 -17.18 -10.30 12.18
C PRO A 157 -16.53 -8.93 12.36
N ASP A 158 -17.31 -7.95 12.79
CA ASP A 158 -16.82 -6.65 13.25
C ASP A 158 -15.77 -6.82 14.37
N GLY A 159 -14.78 -5.94 14.41
CA GLY A 159 -13.69 -6.00 15.38
C GLY A 159 -12.65 -7.10 15.14
N SER A 160 -12.79 -7.91 14.09
CA SER A 160 -11.80 -8.93 13.73
C SER A 160 -10.45 -8.31 13.38
N TYR A 161 -9.38 -9.06 13.64
CA TYR A 161 -8.02 -8.72 13.26
C TYR A 161 -7.65 -9.41 11.94
N VAL A 162 -7.41 -8.64 10.90
CA VAL A 162 -7.08 -9.16 9.57
C VAL A 162 -5.61 -8.96 9.28
N THR A 163 -4.90 -10.04 9.01
CA THR A 163 -3.48 -10.01 8.62
C THR A 163 -3.35 -10.00 7.11
N GLY A 164 -2.58 -9.06 6.62
CA GLY A 164 -2.23 -8.93 5.22
C GLY A 164 -0.74 -9.08 4.97
N GLU A 165 -0.40 -9.64 3.81
CA GLU A 165 0.94 -9.66 3.22
C GLU A 165 1.11 -8.43 2.32
N TYR A 166 2.22 -7.71 2.49
CA TYR A 166 2.49 -6.49 1.71
C TYR A 166 2.62 -6.77 0.22
N VAL A 167 1.93 -6.00 -0.60
CA VAL A 167 1.99 -6.09 -2.05
C VAL A 167 2.88 -4.98 -2.59
N LEU A 168 4.09 -5.34 -2.99
CA LEU A 168 5.07 -4.41 -3.51
C LEU A 168 4.67 -3.88 -4.89
N ASP A 169 4.27 -4.76 -5.79
CA ASP A 169 3.86 -4.44 -7.16
C ASP A 169 2.36 -4.68 -7.34
N TRP A 170 1.62 -3.60 -7.55
CA TRP A 170 0.16 -3.65 -7.65
C TRP A 170 -0.36 -4.19 -8.98
N THR A 171 0.49 -4.32 -10.00
CA THR A 171 0.11 -4.98 -11.25
C THR A 171 -0.18 -6.47 -11.02
N TYR A 172 0.42 -7.08 -9.98
CA TYR A 172 0.19 -8.47 -9.58
C TYR A 172 -1.01 -8.68 -8.65
N ILE A 173 -1.79 -7.64 -8.35
CA ILE A 173 -3.05 -7.81 -7.60
C ILE A 173 -3.98 -8.72 -8.40
N ARG A 174 -4.44 -9.80 -7.76
CA ARG A 174 -5.36 -10.76 -8.39
C ARG A 174 -6.79 -10.32 -8.17
N SER A 175 -7.54 -10.15 -9.25
CA SER A 175 -8.97 -9.84 -9.21
C SER A 175 -9.77 -10.91 -8.47
N GLY A 176 -10.82 -10.49 -7.77
CA GLY A 176 -11.71 -11.36 -7.01
C GLY A 176 -11.14 -11.84 -5.67
N GLN A 177 -10.00 -11.31 -5.23
CA GLN A 177 -9.38 -11.67 -3.94
C GLN A 177 -9.53 -10.54 -2.91
N PRO A 178 -9.56 -10.89 -1.60
CA PRO A 178 -9.63 -9.89 -0.54
C PRO A 178 -8.26 -9.22 -0.30
N TYR A 179 -8.31 -7.90 -0.12
CA TYR A 179 -7.15 -7.06 0.21
C TYR A 179 -7.54 -6.01 1.26
N ILE A 180 -6.55 -5.63 2.06
CA ILE A 180 -6.61 -4.42 2.87
C ILE A 180 -5.91 -3.33 2.05
N VAL A 181 -6.60 -2.22 1.85
CA VAL A 181 -6.10 -1.09 1.06
C VAL A 181 -6.06 0.14 1.95
N LEU A 182 -4.90 0.78 2.04
CA LEU A 182 -4.77 2.09 2.67
C LEU A 182 -4.98 3.14 1.58
N THR A 183 -6.01 3.95 1.76
CA THR A 183 -6.39 5.00 0.84
C THR A 183 -6.04 6.38 1.39
N GLN A 184 -6.10 7.41 0.54
CA GLN A 184 -5.85 8.78 0.96
C GLN A 184 -6.99 9.33 1.80
N ASP A 185 -8.24 9.08 1.41
CA ASP A 185 -9.43 9.72 1.99
C ASP A 185 -10.18 8.79 2.95
N ASP A 186 -10.38 7.50 2.59
CA ASP A 186 -11.16 6.56 3.38
C ASP A 186 -10.34 5.83 4.46
N GLY A 187 -9.02 6.08 4.52
CA GLY A 187 -8.13 5.39 5.45
C GLY A 187 -7.93 3.91 5.09
N ILE A 188 -8.12 3.02 6.07
CA ILE A 188 -7.92 1.57 5.91
C ILE A 188 -9.25 0.93 5.56
N VAL A 189 -9.33 0.30 4.40
CA VAL A 189 -10.50 -0.46 3.95
C VAL A 189 -10.14 -1.91 3.66
N PHE A 190 -11.04 -2.84 4.00
CA PHE A 190 -10.90 -4.27 3.68
C PHE A 190 -11.98 -4.64 2.67
N LYS A 191 -11.58 -5.07 1.47
CA LYS A 191 -12.49 -5.28 0.33
C LYS A 191 -12.02 -6.42 -0.57
N ILE A 192 -12.94 -6.91 -1.40
CA ILE A 192 -12.61 -7.71 -2.57
C ILE A 192 -12.19 -6.75 -3.67
N VAL A 193 -11.04 -7.00 -4.27
CA VAL A 193 -10.44 -6.10 -5.26
C VAL A 193 -10.56 -6.68 -6.65
N ASP A 194 -10.99 -5.86 -7.60
CA ASP A 194 -10.89 -6.14 -9.03
C ASP A 194 -9.85 -5.20 -9.66
N ASN A 195 -8.81 -5.79 -10.24
CA ASN A 195 -7.64 -5.06 -10.73
C ASN A 195 -7.87 -4.55 -12.16
N LYS A 196 -7.98 -3.24 -12.31
CA LYS A 196 -8.09 -2.55 -13.59
C LYS A 196 -6.96 -1.55 -13.81
N ILE A 197 -5.82 -1.73 -13.11
CA ILE A 197 -4.71 -0.77 -13.11
C ILE A 197 -4.15 -0.58 -14.52
N GLU A 198 -3.89 -1.67 -15.25
CA GLU A 198 -3.25 -1.59 -16.57
C GLU A 198 -4.11 -0.89 -17.63
N HIS A 199 -5.43 -1.02 -17.54
CA HIS A 199 -6.34 -0.52 -18.56
C HIS A 199 -7.02 0.79 -18.18
N GLU A 200 -7.36 0.96 -16.89
CA GLU A 200 -8.17 2.08 -16.43
C GLU A 200 -7.49 2.91 -15.32
N GLY A 201 -6.32 2.49 -14.84
CA GLY A 201 -5.58 3.20 -13.79
C GLY A 201 -6.29 3.19 -12.42
N LYS A 202 -7.14 2.17 -12.14
CA LYS A 202 -7.94 2.09 -10.92
C LYS A 202 -8.09 0.66 -10.42
N LEU A 203 -8.50 0.51 -9.17
CA LEU A 203 -9.06 -0.71 -8.60
C LEU A 203 -10.57 -0.53 -8.43
N THR A 204 -11.36 -1.58 -8.68
CA THR A 204 -12.77 -1.62 -8.23
C THR A 204 -12.83 -2.39 -6.93
N LEU A 205 -13.40 -1.77 -5.89
CA LEU A 205 -13.52 -2.33 -4.55
C LEU A 205 -14.95 -2.78 -4.29
N SER A 206 -15.13 -4.05 -3.90
CA SER A 206 -16.42 -4.67 -3.61
C SER A 206 -16.45 -5.20 -2.18
N SER A 207 -17.62 -5.18 -1.57
CA SER A 207 -17.87 -5.78 -0.25
C SER A 207 -18.40 -7.20 -0.41
N LEU A 208 -18.15 -8.07 0.59
CA LEU A 208 -18.84 -9.36 0.67
C LEU A 208 -20.32 -9.19 1.02
N ASN A 209 -20.66 -8.19 1.82
CA ASN A 209 -22.02 -7.83 2.13
C ASN A 209 -22.65 -7.10 0.92
N PRO A 210 -23.71 -7.67 0.28
CA PRO A 210 -24.31 -7.11 -0.93
C PRO A 210 -25.05 -5.79 -0.72
N LEU A 211 -25.26 -5.35 0.52
CA LEU A 211 -25.85 -4.05 0.83
C LEU A 211 -24.93 -2.88 0.45
N TYR A 212 -23.62 -3.16 0.27
CA TYR A 212 -22.62 -2.16 -0.09
C TYR A 212 -22.31 -2.25 -1.58
N HIS A 213 -22.56 -1.17 -2.30
CA HIS A 213 -22.25 -1.10 -3.72
C HIS A 213 -20.74 -1.04 -3.98
N PRO A 214 -20.25 -1.68 -5.05
CA PRO A 214 -18.86 -1.52 -5.50
C PRO A 214 -18.57 -0.06 -5.88
N TYR A 215 -17.31 0.35 -5.68
CA TYR A 215 -16.83 1.66 -6.09
C TYR A 215 -15.41 1.58 -6.65
N ASP A 216 -15.05 2.58 -7.44
CA ASP A 216 -13.76 2.67 -8.08
C ASP A 216 -12.80 3.52 -7.24
N LEU A 217 -11.55 3.07 -7.11
CA LEU A 217 -10.46 3.75 -6.42
C LEU A 217 -9.33 4.00 -7.40
N PRO A 218 -9.02 5.27 -7.75
CA PRO A 218 -7.87 5.62 -8.57
C PRO A 218 -6.56 5.17 -7.93
N VAL A 219 -5.61 4.70 -8.74
CA VAL A 219 -4.27 4.29 -8.25
C VAL A 219 -3.56 5.43 -7.51
N ALA A 220 -3.81 6.69 -7.90
CA ALA A 220 -3.22 7.87 -7.25
C ALA A 220 -3.62 8.02 -5.78
N ASP A 221 -4.79 7.50 -5.39
CA ASP A 221 -5.33 7.60 -4.03
C ASP A 221 -4.94 6.41 -3.14
N ILE A 222 -4.21 5.44 -3.70
CA ILE A 222 -3.74 4.25 -2.98
C ILE A 222 -2.37 4.54 -2.36
N LYS A 223 -2.23 4.26 -1.07
CA LYS A 223 -0.97 4.36 -0.32
C LYS A 223 -0.30 3.01 -0.12
N GLU A 224 -1.05 2.02 0.35
CA GLU A 224 -0.57 0.65 0.57
C GLU A 224 -1.64 -0.37 0.18
N VAL A 225 -1.18 -1.54 -0.25
CA VAL A 225 -2.04 -2.70 -0.51
C VAL A 225 -1.46 -3.91 0.21
N TRP A 226 -2.32 -4.62 0.93
CA TRP A 226 -1.98 -5.82 1.68
C TRP A 226 -2.91 -6.95 1.26
N LYS A 227 -2.33 -8.02 0.73
CA LYS A 227 -3.07 -9.23 0.36
C LYS A 227 -3.53 -9.96 1.61
N PHE A 228 -4.79 -10.28 1.71
CA PHE A 228 -5.35 -11.07 2.81
C PHE A 228 -4.62 -12.41 2.98
N VAL A 229 -4.30 -12.75 4.22
CA VAL A 229 -3.70 -14.04 4.61
C VAL A 229 -4.65 -14.83 5.49
N HIS A 230 -5.05 -14.26 6.62
CA HIS A 230 -6.01 -14.83 7.57
C HIS A 230 -6.64 -13.74 8.42
N TYR A 231 -7.65 -14.11 9.19
CA TYR A 231 -8.20 -13.24 10.22
C TYR A 231 -8.31 -13.99 11.56
N ILE A 232 -8.33 -13.24 12.65
CA ILE A 232 -8.57 -13.69 14.01
C ILE A 232 -9.80 -12.96 14.51
N SER A 233 -10.77 -13.70 15.02
CA SER A 233 -11.98 -13.15 15.63
C SER A 233 -12.16 -13.71 17.04
N ALA A 234 -12.66 -12.86 17.94
CA ALA A 234 -13.13 -13.30 19.26
C ALA A 234 -14.53 -13.91 19.19
N GLU A 235 -15.26 -13.67 18.08
CA GLU A 235 -16.56 -14.25 17.87
C GLU A 235 -16.44 -15.64 17.24
N MET A 236 -17.17 -16.59 17.81
CA MET A 236 -17.36 -17.90 17.20
C MET A 236 -18.23 -17.75 15.95
N PRO A 237 -17.90 -18.44 14.84
CA PRO A 237 -18.83 -18.50 13.71
C PRO A 237 -20.19 -18.94 14.20
N GLU A 238 -21.24 -18.18 13.85
CA GLU A 238 -22.60 -18.58 14.18
C GLU A 238 -22.83 -20.01 13.69
N GLN A 239 -23.38 -20.83 14.58
CA GLN A 239 -23.67 -22.22 14.26
C GLN A 239 -24.61 -22.28 13.05
N ARG A 240 -24.55 -23.37 12.29
CA ARG A 240 -25.27 -23.66 11.02
C ARG A 240 -26.78 -23.34 11.01
N GLU A 241 -27.36 -22.88 12.11
CA GLU A 241 -28.77 -22.48 12.19
C GLU A 241 -29.17 -21.38 11.18
N ASN A 242 -28.26 -20.45 10.87
CA ASN A 242 -28.54 -19.42 9.86
C ASN A 242 -28.63 -19.98 8.44
N ARG A 243 -27.86 -20.99 8.07
CA ARG A 243 -27.99 -21.66 6.77
C ARG A 243 -29.33 -22.40 6.64
N PHE A 244 -29.78 -23.08 7.70
CA PHE A 244 -31.09 -23.72 7.72
C PHE A 244 -32.23 -22.70 7.60
N ARG A 245 -32.12 -21.55 8.25
CA ARG A 245 -33.09 -20.46 8.11
C ARG A 245 -33.11 -19.85 6.72
N GLU A 246 -31.94 -19.61 6.11
CA GLU A 246 -31.83 -19.12 4.75
C GLU A 246 -32.41 -20.13 3.73
N GLU A 247 -32.09 -21.42 3.87
CA GLU A 247 -32.66 -22.47 3.02
C GLU A 247 -34.15 -22.59 3.19
N GLN A 248 -34.67 -22.53 4.42
CA GLN A 248 -36.12 -22.52 4.66
C GLN A 248 -36.81 -21.27 4.11
N LEU A 249 -36.15 -20.10 4.24
CA LEU A 249 -36.68 -18.86 3.68
C LEU A 249 -36.73 -18.92 2.14
N LEU A 250 -35.69 -19.42 1.50
CA LEU A 250 -35.63 -19.63 0.05
C LEU A 250 -36.71 -20.60 -0.42
N GLN A 251 -36.89 -21.71 0.28
CA GLN A 251 -37.97 -22.66 -0.04
C GLN A 251 -39.34 -22.03 0.11
N THR A 252 -39.56 -21.25 1.17
CA THR A 252 -40.83 -20.55 1.39
C THR A 252 -41.11 -19.51 0.28
N VAL A 253 -40.09 -18.75 -0.10
CA VAL A 253 -40.18 -17.76 -1.19
C VAL A 253 -40.49 -18.44 -2.53
N GLN A 254 -39.86 -19.57 -2.83
CA GLN A 254 -40.14 -20.33 -4.06
C GLN A 254 -41.55 -20.89 -4.07
N GLU A 255 -42.06 -21.40 -2.97
CA GLU A 255 -43.42 -21.91 -2.85
C GLU A 255 -44.44 -20.78 -2.99
N LEU A 256 -44.22 -19.63 -2.35
CA LEU A 256 -45.07 -18.45 -2.52
C LEU A 256 -45.10 -17.97 -3.97
N LYS A 257 -43.98 -17.97 -4.65
CA LYS A 257 -43.86 -17.59 -6.05
C LYS A 257 -44.72 -18.53 -6.92
N ARG A 258 -44.62 -19.83 -6.69
CA ARG A 258 -45.44 -20.84 -7.39
C ARG A 258 -46.92 -20.63 -7.16
N GLN A 259 -47.36 -20.36 -5.92
CA GLN A 259 -48.76 -20.10 -5.59
C GLN A 259 -49.27 -18.82 -6.25
N VAL A 260 -48.44 -17.77 -6.33
CA VAL A 260 -48.81 -16.53 -7.04
C VAL A 260 -49.00 -16.80 -8.54
N GLU A 261 -48.08 -17.56 -9.15
CA GLU A 261 -48.21 -17.95 -10.57
C GLU A 261 -49.48 -18.80 -10.84
N GLU A 262 -49.83 -19.72 -9.95
CA GLU A 262 -51.06 -20.49 -10.05
C GLU A 262 -52.33 -19.63 -9.91
N ILE A 263 -52.30 -18.64 -9.03
CA ILE A 263 -53.40 -17.69 -8.85
C ILE A 263 -53.56 -16.81 -10.08
N GLN A 264 -52.45 -16.32 -10.63
CA GLN A 264 -52.45 -15.52 -11.86
C GLN A 264 -53.02 -16.30 -13.05
N LEU A 265 -52.63 -17.56 -13.20
CA LEU A 265 -53.19 -18.45 -14.22
C LEU A 265 -54.69 -18.70 -14.05
N LYS A 266 -55.19 -18.80 -12.80
CA LYS A 266 -56.64 -18.99 -12.53
C LYS A 266 -57.47 -17.72 -12.73
N LEU A 267 -56.83 -16.55 -12.59
CA LEU A 267 -57.50 -15.26 -12.78
C LEU A 267 -57.46 -14.76 -14.23
N ASN A 268 -56.85 -15.51 -15.17
CA ASN A 268 -56.69 -15.13 -16.58
C ASN A 268 -56.04 -13.72 -16.77
N ILE A 269 -55.15 -13.32 -15.92
CA ILE A 269 -54.37 -12.11 -16.00
C ILE A 269 -52.98 -12.42 -16.56
#